data_67729a288b75635c4f714c4bb24e5a9a
#
_entry.id   67729a288b75635c4f714c4bb24e5a9a
#
_cell.length_a   1.000
_cell.length_b   1.000
_cell.length_c   1.000
_cell.angle_alpha   90.00
_cell.angle_beta   90.00
_cell.angle_gamma   90.00
#
_symmetry.space_group_name_H-M   'P 1'
#
loop_
_entity.id
_entity.type
_entity.pdbx_description
1 polymer ?
#
loop_
_entity_poly.entity_id
_entity_poly.type
_entity_poly.pdbx_seq_one_letter_code
_entity_poly.pdbx_strand_id
1 'polypeptide(L)'
;MKLTIDHSVVEELVQKGEITEEEARVHPQKNVITRAVGIEEQVSVDAFEIPLTGILRVLLCSDGLSNMVEDTELLRLLGTTVPSSQDEIEGLAEQLIDRANGNGGYDNISVILIDLWKEGAQHA
;
A
#
# COMPACT_ATOMS: atom_id res chain seq x y z
N MET A 1 -8.28 2.22 3.14
CA MET A 1 -8.82 2.15 1.75
C MET A 1 -7.66 2.11 0.76
N LYS A 2 -7.67 1.15 -0.11
CA LYS A 2 -6.69 1.04 -1.18
C LYS A 2 -7.08 2.00 -2.31
N LEU A 3 -6.16 2.88 -2.70
CA LEU A 3 -6.42 3.94 -3.69
C LEU A 3 -6.05 3.50 -5.11
N THR A 4 -4.94 2.78 -5.26
CA THR A 4 -4.47 2.32 -6.57
C THR A 4 -5.00 0.93 -6.90
N ILE A 5 -5.02 0.62 -8.20
CA ILE A 5 -5.38 -0.71 -8.70
C ILE A 5 -4.11 -1.35 -9.23
N ASP A 6 -3.78 -2.54 -8.73
CA ASP A 6 -2.60 -3.26 -9.19
C ASP A 6 -2.77 -3.70 -10.65
N HIS A 7 -1.74 -3.46 -11.45
CA HIS A 7 -1.70 -3.94 -12.84
C HIS A 7 -1.13 -5.36 -12.85
N SER A 8 -1.97 -6.34 -12.49
CA SER A 8 -1.58 -7.73 -12.36
C SER A 8 -2.66 -8.67 -12.89
N VAL A 9 -2.25 -9.88 -13.24
CA VAL A 9 -3.18 -10.93 -13.71
C VAL A 9 -4.23 -11.24 -12.64
N VAL A 10 -3.80 -11.41 -11.40
CA VAL A 10 -4.73 -11.76 -10.30
C VAL A 10 -5.71 -10.63 -10.00
N GLU A 11 -5.29 -9.37 -10.10
CA GLU A 11 -6.21 -8.24 -9.90
C GLU A 11 -7.28 -8.20 -11.00
N GLU A 12 -6.92 -8.48 -12.23
CA GLU A 12 -7.89 -8.59 -13.32
C GLU A 12 -8.92 -9.69 -13.05
N LEU A 13 -8.50 -10.83 -12.51
CA LEU A 13 -9.39 -11.92 -12.13
C LEU A 13 -10.33 -11.52 -10.97
N VAL A 14 -9.81 -10.79 -9.98
CA VAL A 14 -10.63 -10.24 -8.89
C VAL A 14 -11.68 -9.26 -9.42
N GLN A 15 -11.27 -8.35 -10.30
CA GLN A 15 -12.17 -7.34 -10.89
C GLN A 15 -13.31 -7.99 -11.71
N LYS A 16 -13.02 -9.10 -12.36
CA LYS A 16 -14.02 -9.87 -13.10
C LYS A 16 -14.91 -10.75 -12.22
N GLY A 17 -14.61 -10.84 -10.93
CA GLY A 17 -15.33 -11.68 -9.99
C GLY A 17 -15.01 -13.17 -10.09
N GLU A 18 -13.93 -13.54 -10.80
CA GLU A 18 -13.54 -14.94 -10.98
C GLU A 18 -12.84 -15.53 -9.76
N ILE A 19 -12.13 -14.70 -8.99
CA ILE A 19 -11.50 -15.08 -7.73
C ILE A 19 -11.69 -13.99 -6.68
N THR A 20 -11.53 -14.35 -5.40
CA THR A 20 -11.55 -13.41 -4.29
C THR A 20 -10.17 -12.78 -4.09
N GLU A 21 -10.11 -11.69 -3.31
CA GLU A 21 -8.83 -11.08 -2.92
C GLU A 21 -7.96 -12.06 -2.13
N GLU A 22 -8.56 -12.87 -1.27
CA GLU A 22 -7.83 -13.90 -0.51
C GLU A 22 -7.22 -14.95 -1.44
N GLU A 23 -7.99 -15.41 -2.42
CA GLU A 23 -7.50 -16.36 -3.43
C GLU A 23 -6.37 -15.75 -4.28
N ALA A 24 -6.45 -14.46 -4.58
CA ALA A 24 -5.41 -13.75 -5.31
C ALA A 24 -4.06 -13.76 -4.58
N ARG A 25 -4.06 -13.63 -3.26
CA ARG A 25 -2.83 -13.61 -2.45
C ARG A 25 -2.03 -14.91 -2.52
N VAL A 26 -2.70 -16.02 -2.76
CA VAL A 26 -2.06 -17.36 -2.83
C VAL A 26 -2.06 -17.94 -4.24
N HIS A 27 -2.52 -17.17 -5.22
CA HIS A 27 -2.61 -17.62 -6.60
C HIS A 27 -1.23 -17.88 -7.21
N PRO A 28 -1.05 -18.93 -8.06
CA PRO A 28 0.23 -19.21 -8.72
C PRO A 28 0.78 -18.06 -9.56
N GLN A 29 -0.09 -17.20 -10.10
CA GLN A 29 0.28 -16.06 -10.93
C GLN A 29 0.23 -14.71 -10.18
N LYS A 30 0.28 -14.72 -8.86
CA LYS A 30 0.15 -13.50 -8.05
C LYS A 30 1.22 -12.44 -8.33
N ASN A 31 2.37 -12.83 -8.88
CA ASN A 31 3.48 -11.92 -9.18
C ASN A 31 3.57 -11.54 -10.67
N VAL A 32 2.59 -11.93 -11.48
CA VAL A 32 2.59 -11.59 -12.91
C VAL A 32 1.93 -10.23 -13.12
N ILE A 33 2.73 -9.27 -13.59
CA ILE A 33 2.27 -7.91 -13.86
C ILE A 33 1.77 -7.78 -15.31
N THR A 34 0.81 -6.88 -15.52
CA THR A 34 0.21 -6.62 -16.84
C THR A 34 0.71 -5.34 -17.50
N ARG A 35 1.40 -4.48 -16.75
CA ARG A 35 2.00 -3.25 -17.26
C ARG A 35 3.40 -3.08 -16.69
N ALA A 36 4.35 -2.74 -17.55
CA ALA A 36 5.73 -2.44 -17.14
C ALA A 36 6.38 -1.48 -18.13
N VAL A 37 7.19 -0.58 -17.60
CA VAL A 37 7.99 0.33 -18.43
C VAL A 37 9.08 -0.44 -19.14
N GLY A 38 9.19 -0.22 -20.46
CA GLY A 38 10.26 -0.82 -21.27
C GLY A 38 9.93 -2.15 -21.92
N ILE A 39 8.76 -2.74 -21.64
CA ILE A 39 8.31 -3.98 -22.30
C ILE A 39 7.73 -3.66 -23.68
N GLU A 40 6.92 -2.59 -23.78
CA GLU A 40 6.32 -2.12 -25.02
C GLU A 40 6.77 -0.68 -25.29
N GLU A 41 6.59 -0.20 -26.53
CA GLU A 41 6.94 1.19 -26.87
C GLU A 41 6.22 2.22 -26.01
N GLN A 42 4.99 1.91 -25.64
CA GLN A 42 4.18 2.77 -24.77
C GLN A 42 3.59 1.96 -23.64
N VAL A 43 3.46 2.61 -22.47
CA VAL A 43 2.79 2.05 -21.31
C VAL A 43 1.58 2.90 -20.98
N SER A 44 0.46 2.27 -20.67
CA SER A 44 -0.74 2.96 -20.21
C SER A 44 -0.52 3.45 -18.77
N VAL A 45 -0.82 4.72 -18.54
CA VAL A 45 -0.71 5.35 -17.21
C VAL A 45 -2.11 5.64 -16.70
N ASP A 46 -2.39 5.25 -15.47
CA ASP A 46 -3.61 5.63 -14.77
C ASP A 46 -3.34 6.93 -13.99
N ALA A 47 -4.23 7.89 -14.13
CA ALA A 47 -4.20 9.12 -13.34
C ALA A 47 -5.58 9.37 -12.74
N PHE A 48 -5.62 9.68 -11.46
CA PHE A 48 -6.88 9.94 -10.75
C PHE A 48 -6.64 10.94 -9.62
N GLU A 49 -7.71 11.64 -9.25
CA GLU A 49 -7.68 12.60 -8.16
C GLU A 49 -8.58 12.10 -7.03
N ILE A 50 -8.13 12.27 -5.81
CA ILE A 50 -8.87 11.85 -4.61
C ILE A 50 -8.99 13.05 -3.68
N PRO A 51 -10.23 13.39 -3.23
CA PRO A 51 -10.40 14.44 -2.23
C PRO A 51 -9.69 14.06 -0.94
N LEU A 52 -8.98 15.00 -0.33
CA LEU A 52 -8.28 14.76 0.93
C LEU A 52 -9.20 14.83 2.16
N THR A 53 -10.47 15.14 1.98
CA THR A 53 -11.44 15.25 3.07
C THR A 53 -11.59 13.89 3.78
N GLY A 54 -11.32 13.87 5.08
CA GLY A 54 -11.38 12.64 5.87
C GLY A 54 -10.19 11.71 5.74
N ILE A 55 -9.21 12.05 4.91
CA ILE A 55 -7.95 11.30 4.81
C ILE A 55 -6.98 11.84 5.85
N LEU A 56 -6.48 10.96 6.70
CA LEU A 56 -5.51 11.29 7.74
C LEU A 56 -4.08 10.97 7.30
N ARG A 57 -3.91 9.85 6.63
CA ARG A 57 -2.60 9.30 6.30
C ARG A 57 -2.62 8.60 4.97
N VAL A 58 -1.54 8.75 4.20
CA VAL A 58 -1.34 8.04 2.93
C VAL A 58 -0.10 7.16 3.05
N LEU A 59 -0.22 5.92 2.63
CA LEU A 59 0.88 4.96 2.56
C LEU A 59 1.18 4.66 1.09
N LEU A 60 2.45 4.82 0.70
CA LEU A 60 2.99 4.29 -0.55
C LEU A 60 4.02 3.22 -0.18
N CYS A 61 3.95 2.07 -0.81
CA CYS A 61 4.89 0.99 -0.52
C CYS A 61 5.15 0.12 -1.73
N SER A 62 6.28 -0.59 -1.70
CA SER A 62 6.55 -1.67 -2.64
C SER A 62 5.76 -2.93 -2.23
N ASP A 63 5.67 -3.90 -3.13
CA ASP A 63 4.99 -5.17 -2.86
C ASP A 63 5.71 -6.02 -1.80
N GLY A 64 6.97 -5.72 -1.51
CA GLY A 64 7.68 -6.31 -0.37
C GLY A 64 6.99 -6.07 0.97
N LEU A 65 6.21 -4.98 1.10
CA LEU A 65 5.36 -4.76 2.26
C LEU A 65 3.99 -5.43 2.08
N SER A 66 3.28 -5.10 1.02
CA SER A 66 1.88 -5.52 0.85
C SER A 66 1.70 -7.03 0.68
N ASN A 67 2.70 -7.74 0.16
CA ASN A 67 2.68 -9.20 0.11
C ASN A 67 2.91 -9.86 1.47
N MET A 68 3.57 -9.16 2.40
CA MET A 68 3.91 -9.71 3.72
C MET A 68 2.97 -9.28 4.82
N VAL A 69 2.27 -8.16 4.65
CA VAL A 69 1.35 -7.60 5.66
C VAL A 69 -0.01 -7.36 5.01
N GLU A 70 -1.04 -7.98 5.54
CA GLU A 70 -2.40 -7.82 5.02
C GLU A 70 -2.97 -6.44 5.34
N ASP A 71 -3.94 -5.99 4.54
CA ASP A 71 -4.55 -4.66 4.65
C ASP A 71 -5.13 -4.40 6.04
N THR A 72 -5.77 -5.39 6.65
CA THR A 72 -6.32 -5.27 8.00
C THR A 72 -5.25 -5.01 9.04
N GLU A 73 -4.10 -5.62 8.90
CA GLU A 73 -2.96 -5.40 9.80
C GLU A 73 -2.30 -4.06 9.54
N LEU A 74 -2.18 -3.64 8.28
CA LEU A 74 -1.68 -2.31 7.93
C LEU A 74 -2.54 -1.22 8.58
N LEU A 75 -3.87 -1.35 8.51
CA LEU A 75 -4.79 -0.42 9.16
C LEU A 75 -4.58 -0.40 10.68
N ARG A 76 -4.40 -1.54 11.28
CA ARG A 76 -4.17 -1.63 12.73
C ARG A 76 -2.85 -0.98 13.13
N LEU A 77 -1.77 -1.21 12.39
CA LEU A 77 -0.46 -0.63 12.68
C LEU A 77 -0.41 0.88 12.45
N LEU A 78 -1.04 1.34 11.38
CA LEU A 78 -1.07 2.77 11.05
C LEU A 78 -1.93 3.57 12.01
N GLY A 79 -2.96 2.96 12.57
CA GLY A 79 -3.85 3.62 13.51
C GLY A 79 -4.69 4.73 12.90
N THR A 80 -5.36 5.49 13.77
CA THR A 80 -6.26 6.57 13.36
C THR A 80 -5.91 7.92 14.01
N THR A 81 -4.82 7.97 14.75
CA THR A 81 -4.39 9.18 15.46
C THR A 81 -3.42 10.00 14.63
N VAL A 82 -3.52 11.32 14.76
CA VAL A 82 -2.54 12.24 14.17
C VAL A 82 -1.24 12.12 14.95
N PRO A 83 -0.09 11.91 14.28
CA PRO A 83 1.18 11.86 14.99
C PRO A 83 1.55 13.24 15.52
N SER A 84 2.26 13.28 16.63
CA SER A 84 2.69 14.52 17.27
C SER A 84 4.04 15.01 16.78
N SER A 85 4.79 14.19 16.02
CA SER A 85 6.13 14.52 15.58
C SER A 85 6.57 13.70 14.37
N GLN A 86 7.62 14.17 13.71
CA GLN A 86 8.29 13.44 12.63
C GLN A 86 8.85 12.10 13.13
N ASP A 87 9.33 12.05 14.35
CA ASP A 87 9.86 10.81 14.94
C ASP A 87 8.79 9.73 15.06
N GLU A 88 7.55 10.09 15.38
CA GLU A 88 6.45 9.13 15.40
C GLU A 88 6.14 8.56 14.02
N ILE A 89 6.21 9.39 12.98
CA ILE A 89 5.99 8.94 11.60
C ILE A 89 7.09 7.98 11.19
N GLU A 90 8.34 8.31 11.47
CA GLU A 90 9.48 7.44 11.19
C GLU A 90 9.39 6.11 11.95
N GLY A 91 8.97 6.16 13.21
CA GLY A 91 8.76 4.98 14.02
C GLY A 91 7.68 4.05 13.45
N LEU A 92 6.60 4.61 12.90
CA LEU A 92 5.56 3.83 12.23
C LEU A 92 6.09 3.18 10.96
N ALA A 93 6.87 3.89 10.15
CA ALA A 93 7.48 3.33 8.96
C ALA A 93 8.41 2.16 9.30
N GLU A 94 9.22 2.31 10.34
CA GLU A 94 10.09 1.24 10.83
C GLU A 94 9.30 0.02 11.29
N GLN A 95 8.18 0.22 12.00
CA GLN A 95 7.30 -0.87 12.43
C GLN A 95 6.74 -1.66 11.27
N LEU A 96 6.36 -0.99 10.17
CA LEU A 96 5.87 -1.65 8.97
C LEU A 96 6.95 -2.53 8.34
N ILE A 97 8.17 -2.01 8.24
CA ILE A 97 9.32 -2.76 7.69
C ILE A 97 9.65 -3.96 8.58
N ASP A 98 9.70 -3.76 9.89
CA ASP A 98 9.98 -4.82 10.86
C ASP A 98 8.92 -5.92 10.80
N ARG A 99 7.66 -5.54 10.62
CA ARG A 99 6.57 -6.52 10.51
C ARG A 99 6.70 -7.35 9.25
N ALA A 100 6.99 -6.73 8.11
CA ALA A 100 7.20 -7.45 6.86
C ALA A 100 8.40 -8.40 6.95
N ASN A 101 9.49 -7.97 7.56
CA ASN A 101 10.66 -8.81 7.79
C ASN A 101 10.35 -9.96 8.76
N GLY A 102 9.56 -9.70 9.80
CA GLY A 102 9.11 -10.73 10.74
C GLY A 102 8.21 -11.79 10.10
N ASN A 103 7.49 -11.42 9.04
CA ASN A 103 6.62 -12.32 8.27
C ASN A 103 7.38 -13.04 7.13
N GLY A 104 8.69 -12.86 7.03
CA GLY A 104 9.53 -13.56 6.06
C GLY A 104 10.54 -12.69 5.34
N GLY A 105 10.21 -11.44 5.03
CA GLY A 105 11.12 -10.52 4.36
C GLY A 105 11.63 -11.03 3.00
N TYR A 106 10.75 -11.55 2.17
CA TYR A 106 11.13 -12.23 0.93
C TYR A 106 11.59 -11.30 -0.19
N ASP A 107 11.42 -10.00 -0.04
CA ASP A 107 11.75 -9.01 -1.06
C ASP A 107 12.22 -7.72 -0.40
N ASN A 108 12.72 -6.79 -1.22
CA ASN A 108 13.05 -5.44 -0.78
C ASN A 108 11.78 -4.69 -0.38
N ILE A 109 11.86 -3.93 0.69
CA ILE A 109 10.74 -3.20 1.26
C ILE A 109 11.02 -1.71 1.19
N SER A 110 10.15 -0.96 0.51
CA SER A 110 10.19 0.50 0.47
C SER A 110 8.86 1.04 0.96
N VAL A 111 8.90 2.04 1.83
CA VAL A 111 7.71 2.62 2.47
C VAL A 111 7.85 4.13 2.51
N ILE A 112 6.78 4.83 2.16
CA ILE A 112 6.64 6.27 2.37
C ILE A 112 5.32 6.50 3.10
N LEU A 113 5.37 7.20 4.23
CA LEU A 113 4.19 7.64 4.95
C LEU A 113 4.04 9.16 4.84
N ILE A 114 2.84 9.59 4.49
CA ILE A 114 2.49 11.01 4.41
C ILE A 114 1.33 11.23 5.36
N ASP A 115 1.54 12.06 6.37
CA ASP A 115 0.48 12.44 7.28
C ASP A 115 -0.10 13.79 6.90
N LEU A 116 -1.42 13.84 6.88
CA LEU A 116 -2.19 14.98 6.44
C LEU A 116 -2.94 15.58 7.63
N TRP A 117 -2.75 16.85 7.87
CA TRP A 117 -3.55 17.60 8.82
C TRP A 117 -3.84 19.00 8.29
N LYS A 118 -4.93 19.57 8.78
CA LYS A 118 -5.31 20.92 8.37
C LYS A 118 -4.43 21.94 9.06
N GLU A 119 -4.19 23.05 8.38
CA GLU A 119 -3.56 24.23 8.99
C GLU A 119 -4.34 24.63 10.23
N GLY A 120 -3.64 24.90 11.33
CA GLY A 120 -4.23 25.22 12.61
C GLY A 120 -4.69 24.01 13.42
N ALA A 121 -4.53 22.77 12.92
CA ALA A 121 -4.83 21.57 13.68
C ALA A 121 -3.86 21.42 14.86
N GLN A 122 -4.38 20.91 15.98
CA GLN A 122 -3.58 20.68 17.18
C GLN A 122 -2.76 19.42 17.01
N HIS A 123 -1.46 19.51 17.28
CA HIS A 123 -0.53 18.39 17.28
C HIS A 123 -0.15 18.01 18.71
N ALA A 124 -1.07 18.09 19.58
CA ALA A 124 -0.82 17.78 20.97
C ALA A 124 -0.77 16.28 21.21
#